data_973bae572375c4cd00107e08feebcedf
#
_entry.id   973bae572375c4cd00107e08feebcedf
#
_cell.length_a   1.000
_cell.length_b   1.000
_cell.length_c   1.000
_cell.angle_alpha   90.00
_cell.angle_beta   90.00
_cell.angle_gamma   90.00
#
_symmetry.space_group_name_H-M   'P 1'
#
loop_
_entity.id
_entity.type
_entity.pdbx_description
1 polymer ?
#
loop_
_entity_poly.entity_id
_entity_poly.type
_entity_poly.pdbx_seq_one_letter_code
_entity_poly.pdbx_strand_id
1 'polypeptide(L)'
;MSDFVDDELKKYIIDSSKEWLGEHDKQHKVFQLSKGRKVRNIYIVNHTKKIKLVKLLPYLEATLKKVDQTNVNYAFQKGKNCSLGAMRHIGYKYTISFDLVNFFDSVRKFHVEGILNNTVIDYCFIDGAPRQGLPTSPLIATIAFLKCDKLILDHIKNNKIDAVYTRYADDLIFSFNNIQDRGKITFLVDKATE
;
A
#
# COMPACT_ATOMS: atom_id res chain seq x y z
N MET A 1 13.29 -18.00 8.57
CA MET A 1 12.64 -16.70 8.34
C MET A 1 11.32 -16.83 7.55
N SER A 2 11.14 -17.90 6.75
CA SER A 2 9.86 -18.28 6.09
C SER A 2 8.81 -18.80 7.07
N ASP A 3 9.24 -19.50 8.12
CA ASP A 3 8.37 -20.34 8.96
C ASP A 3 7.29 -19.55 9.72
N PHE A 4 7.62 -18.36 10.24
CA PHE A 4 6.64 -17.55 10.97
C PHE A 4 5.52 -16.98 10.07
N VAL A 5 5.88 -16.55 8.88
CA VAL A 5 4.90 -16.03 7.90
C VAL A 5 4.04 -17.17 7.37
N ASP A 6 4.64 -18.36 7.16
CA ASP A 6 3.91 -19.56 6.75
C ASP A 6 2.98 -20.08 7.85
N ASP A 7 3.35 -19.98 9.12
CA ASP A 7 2.50 -20.40 10.24
C ASP A 7 1.32 -19.45 10.45
N GLU A 8 1.51 -18.14 10.31
CA GLU A 8 0.39 -17.19 10.31
C GLU A 8 -0.52 -17.41 9.10
N LEU A 9 0.04 -17.70 7.93
CA LEU A 9 -0.73 -18.05 6.74
C LEU A 9 -1.52 -19.34 6.95
N LYS A 10 -0.90 -20.40 7.50
CA LYS A 10 -1.55 -21.66 7.86
C LYS A 10 -2.70 -21.41 8.83
N LYS A 11 -2.49 -20.63 9.87
CA LYS A 11 -3.51 -20.31 10.87
C LYS A 11 -4.75 -19.63 10.26
N TYR A 12 -4.59 -18.84 9.20
CA TYR A 12 -5.68 -18.06 8.60
C TYR A 12 -6.23 -18.62 7.27
N ILE A 13 -5.47 -19.46 6.57
CA ILE A 13 -5.85 -19.98 5.24
C ILE A 13 -6.03 -21.52 5.22
N ILE A 14 -5.20 -22.28 5.94
CA ILE A 14 -4.97 -23.70 5.64
C ILE A 14 -5.96 -24.66 6.27
N ASP A 15 -6.68 -24.29 7.32
CA ASP A 15 -7.72 -25.18 7.88
C ASP A 15 -8.90 -25.46 6.94
N SER A 16 -8.87 -24.89 5.73
CA SER A 16 -9.95 -25.05 4.75
C SER A 16 -9.47 -25.04 3.27
N SER A 17 -8.28 -25.49 2.98
CA SER A 17 -7.52 -25.13 1.78
C SER A 17 -8.09 -25.59 0.43
N LYS A 18 -8.95 -26.58 0.33
CA LYS A 18 -9.57 -26.98 -0.97
C LYS A 18 -10.90 -26.29 -1.24
N GLU A 19 -11.67 -25.96 -0.22
CA GLU A 19 -12.93 -25.20 -0.34
C GLU A 19 -12.73 -23.68 -0.44
N TRP A 20 -11.56 -23.21 -0.03
CA TRP A 20 -11.27 -21.79 0.09
C TRP A 20 -11.20 -21.07 -1.26
N LEU A 21 -10.70 -21.71 -2.29
CA LEU A 21 -10.47 -21.15 -3.64
C LEU A 21 -11.52 -21.62 -4.67
N GLY A 22 -12.72 -21.98 -4.23
CA GLY A 22 -13.78 -22.44 -5.12
C GLY A 22 -14.15 -21.43 -6.23
N GLU A 23 -14.65 -21.91 -7.36
CA GLU A 23 -15.01 -21.10 -8.54
C GLU A 23 -16.01 -19.97 -8.22
N HIS A 24 -16.87 -20.15 -7.22
CA HIS A 24 -17.84 -19.14 -6.78
C HIS A 24 -17.19 -17.88 -6.18
N ASP A 25 -15.94 -17.94 -5.74
CA ASP A 25 -15.24 -16.80 -5.18
C ASP A 25 -14.71 -15.81 -6.24
N LYS A 26 -14.79 -16.17 -7.52
CA LYS A 26 -14.35 -15.31 -8.63
C LYS A 26 -15.36 -14.21 -9.00
N GLN A 27 -16.57 -14.29 -8.49
CA GLN A 27 -17.62 -13.33 -8.83
C GLN A 27 -17.43 -12.00 -8.09
N HIS A 28 -17.31 -10.94 -8.84
CA HIS A 28 -17.30 -9.57 -8.35
C HIS A 28 -18.20 -8.70 -9.24
N LYS A 29 -18.68 -7.59 -8.66
CA LYS A 29 -19.39 -6.53 -9.36
C LYS A 29 -18.54 -5.27 -9.34
N VAL A 30 -18.57 -4.49 -10.41
CA VAL A 30 -17.86 -3.21 -10.50
C VAL A 30 -18.89 -2.09 -10.50
N PHE A 31 -18.73 -1.16 -9.57
CA PHE A 31 -19.53 0.06 -9.51
C PHE A 31 -18.63 1.25 -9.90
N GLN A 32 -19.16 2.11 -10.73
CA GLN A 32 -18.49 3.36 -11.08
C GLN A 32 -19.01 4.49 -10.21
N LEU A 33 -18.09 5.12 -9.47
CA LEU A 33 -18.38 6.36 -8.75
C LEU A 33 -17.79 7.53 -9.53
N SER A 34 -18.67 8.44 -9.96
CA SER A 34 -18.28 9.67 -10.65
C SER A 34 -18.31 10.83 -9.66
N LYS A 35 -17.19 11.56 -9.55
CA LYS A 35 -17.11 12.81 -8.81
C LYS A 35 -16.45 13.87 -9.71
N GLY A 36 -17.27 14.74 -10.31
CA GLY A 36 -16.82 15.65 -11.34
C GLY A 36 -16.31 14.90 -12.58
N ARG A 37 -15.07 15.16 -12.99
CA ARG A 37 -14.43 14.48 -14.13
C ARG A 37 -13.73 13.18 -13.77
N LYS A 38 -13.58 12.86 -12.45
CA LYS A 38 -12.92 11.63 -11.99
C LYS A 38 -13.94 10.50 -11.89
N VAL A 39 -13.67 9.37 -12.54
CA VAL A 39 -14.41 8.11 -12.42
C VAL A 39 -13.55 7.12 -11.68
N ARG A 40 -14.11 6.47 -10.66
CA ARG A 40 -13.44 5.41 -9.88
C ARG A 40 -14.23 4.13 -9.96
N ASN A 41 -13.56 3.03 -10.25
CA ASN A 41 -14.14 1.69 -10.22
C ASN A 41 -14.01 1.10 -8.81
N ILE A 42 -15.15 0.78 -8.20
CA ILE A 42 -15.21 0.12 -6.89
C ILE A 42 -15.61 -1.33 -7.11
N TYR A 43 -14.76 -2.24 -6.66
CA TYR A 43 -14.98 -3.68 -6.80
C TYR A 43 -15.66 -4.24 -5.55
N ILE A 44 -16.79 -4.88 -5.74
CA ILE A 44 -17.57 -5.52 -4.67
C ILE A 44 -17.57 -7.02 -4.91
N VAL A 45 -17.02 -7.76 -3.97
CA VAL A 45 -17.01 -9.21 -3.97
C VAL A 45 -18.21 -9.76 -3.19
N ASN A 46 -18.56 -11.02 -3.44
CA ASN A 46 -19.61 -11.69 -2.68
C ASN A 46 -19.28 -11.77 -1.17
N HIS A 47 -20.28 -12.07 -0.35
CA HIS A 47 -20.15 -12.09 1.10
C HIS A 47 -19.09 -13.11 1.57
N THR A 48 -19.07 -14.30 0.98
CA THR A 48 -18.12 -15.37 1.30
C THR A 48 -16.69 -14.93 1.04
N LYS A 49 -16.40 -14.39 -0.14
CA LYS A 49 -15.06 -13.86 -0.48
C LYS A 49 -14.67 -12.70 0.43
N LYS A 50 -15.61 -11.80 0.75
CA LYS A 50 -15.36 -10.69 1.67
C LYS A 50 -14.91 -11.17 3.05
N ILE A 51 -15.61 -12.16 3.63
CA ILE A 51 -15.22 -12.74 4.92
C ILE A 51 -13.82 -13.34 4.86
N LYS A 52 -13.50 -14.09 3.81
CA LYS A 52 -12.19 -14.70 3.62
C LYS A 52 -11.10 -13.62 3.49
N LEU A 53 -11.33 -12.55 2.71
CA LEU A 53 -10.39 -11.42 2.60
C LEU A 53 -10.17 -10.73 3.96
N VAL A 54 -11.24 -10.55 4.76
CA VAL A 54 -11.10 -9.96 6.11
C VAL A 54 -10.26 -10.86 7.02
N LYS A 55 -10.38 -12.18 6.92
CA LYS A 55 -9.56 -13.14 7.67
C LYS A 55 -8.07 -13.07 7.31
N LEU A 56 -7.70 -12.54 6.14
CA LEU A 56 -6.32 -12.33 5.72
C LEU A 56 -5.69 -11.05 6.31
N LEU A 57 -6.47 -10.12 6.85
CA LEU A 57 -5.95 -8.86 7.36
C LEU A 57 -4.88 -9.05 8.44
N PRO A 58 -5.04 -9.92 9.47
CA PRO A 58 -4.00 -10.13 10.48
C PRO A 58 -2.67 -10.61 9.88
N TYR A 59 -2.73 -11.50 8.88
CA TYR A 59 -1.53 -11.94 8.15
C TYR A 59 -0.84 -10.79 7.43
N LEU A 60 -1.60 -9.95 6.72
CA LEU A 60 -1.06 -8.78 6.00
C LEU A 60 -0.50 -7.73 6.97
N GLU A 61 -1.17 -7.49 8.11
CA GLU A 61 -0.69 -6.59 9.16
C GLU A 61 0.63 -7.10 9.77
N ALA A 62 0.72 -8.40 10.10
CA ALA A 62 1.93 -9.01 10.62
C ALA A 62 3.08 -8.93 9.60
N THR A 63 2.80 -9.20 8.33
CA THR A 63 3.77 -9.08 7.24
C THR A 63 4.26 -7.65 7.10
N LEU A 64 3.34 -6.67 7.02
CA LEU A 64 3.69 -5.26 6.93
C LEU A 64 4.57 -4.82 8.11
N LYS A 65 4.19 -5.16 9.34
CA LYS A 65 4.98 -4.85 10.54
C LYS A 65 6.41 -5.42 10.50
N LYS A 66 6.57 -6.59 9.88
CA LYS A 66 7.88 -7.25 9.74
C LYS A 66 8.77 -6.60 8.69
N VAL A 67 8.19 -6.15 7.57
CA VAL A 67 8.96 -5.67 6.41
C VAL A 67 9.10 -4.14 6.37
N ASP A 68 8.19 -3.39 7.01
CA ASP A 68 8.26 -1.92 7.06
C ASP A 68 9.31 -1.45 8.06
N GLN A 69 10.45 -1.06 7.54
CA GLN A 69 11.55 -0.43 8.29
C GLN A 69 11.60 1.09 8.07
N THR A 70 10.71 1.63 7.23
CA THR A 70 10.77 3.03 6.82
C THR A 70 10.09 3.98 7.79
N ASN A 71 9.00 3.52 8.42
CA ASN A 71 8.16 4.28 9.35
C ASN A 71 7.62 5.61 8.79
N VAL A 72 7.48 5.73 7.46
CA VAL A 72 6.98 6.95 6.79
C VAL A 72 5.50 6.87 6.45
N ASN A 73 4.93 5.66 6.36
CA ASN A 73 3.50 5.49 6.05
C ASN A 73 2.63 5.68 7.28
N TYR A 74 1.62 6.55 7.19
CA TYR A 74 0.65 6.87 8.24
C TYR A 74 -0.78 6.42 7.91
N ALA A 75 -1.00 5.77 6.76
CA ALA A 75 -2.30 5.21 6.38
C ALA A 75 -2.39 3.71 6.66
N PHE A 76 -3.60 3.23 6.90
CA PHE A 76 -3.97 1.80 6.98
C PHE A 76 -3.20 0.99 8.04
N GLN A 77 -2.64 1.63 9.05
CA GLN A 77 -1.92 1.00 10.15
C GLN A 77 -2.53 1.39 11.49
N LYS A 78 -2.69 0.42 12.38
CA LYS A 78 -3.18 0.65 13.73
C LYS A 78 -2.25 1.60 14.49
N GLY A 79 -2.83 2.61 15.14
CA GLY A 79 -2.08 3.62 15.89
C GLY A 79 -1.44 4.73 15.04
N LYS A 80 -1.64 4.72 13.71
CA LYS A 80 -1.20 5.79 12.80
C LYS A 80 -2.40 6.49 12.18
N ASN A 81 -2.28 7.77 11.88
CA ASN A 81 -3.31 8.59 11.24
C ASN A 81 -2.69 9.82 10.54
N CYS A 82 -3.51 10.56 9.79
CA CYS A 82 -3.06 11.75 9.05
C CYS A 82 -2.51 12.85 9.97
N SER A 83 -3.07 13.04 11.17
CA SER A 83 -2.61 14.05 12.11
C SER A 83 -1.20 13.76 12.61
N LEU A 84 -0.90 12.50 12.96
CA LEU A 84 0.45 12.09 13.35
C LEU A 84 1.45 12.25 12.20
N GLY A 85 1.03 12.00 10.96
CA GLY A 85 1.84 12.28 9.78
C GLY A 85 2.11 13.78 9.64
N ALA A 86 1.08 14.62 9.73
CA ALA A 86 1.19 16.06 9.61
C ALA A 86 2.10 16.68 10.67
N MET A 87 2.10 16.16 11.90
CA MET A 87 3.00 16.63 12.97
C MET A 87 4.49 16.52 12.61
N ARG A 88 4.87 15.60 11.72
CA ARG A 88 6.26 15.45 11.25
C ARG A 88 6.74 16.64 10.42
N HIS A 89 5.82 17.42 9.87
CA HIS A 89 6.08 18.53 8.95
C HIS A 89 6.11 19.90 9.64
N ILE A 90 5.89 19.94 10.96
CA ILE A 90 5.92 21.20 11.72
C ILE A 90 7.35 21.77 11.76
N GLY A 91 7.47 23.08 11.53
CA GLY A 91 8.75 23.81 11.59
C GLY A 91 9.47 23.95 10.25
N TYR A 92 9.00 23.30 9.18
CA TYR A 92 9.55 23.48 7.83
C TYR A 92 8.89 24.67 7.11
N LYS A 93 9.68 25.33 6.23
CA LYS A 93 9.22 26.52 5.50
C LYS A 93 8.34 26.19 4.29
N TYR A 94 8.60 25.05 3.64
CA TYR A 94 7.92 24.66 2.42
C TYR A 94 7.39 23.24 2.53
N THR A 95 6.23 23.01 1.94
CA THR A 95 5.63 21.68 1.83
C THR A 95 5.16 21.47 0.39
N ILE A 96 5.42 20.30 -0.16
CA ILE A 96 4.93 19.83 -1.44
C ILE A 96 4.27 18.47 -1.27
N SER A 97 3.17 18.24 -1.97
CA SER A 97 2.50 16.94 -2.01
C SER A 97 2.39 16.44 -3.45
N PHE A 98 2.44 15.11 -3.59
CA PHE A 98 2.22 14.41 -4.85
C PHE A 98 1.12 13.37 -4.63
N ASP A 99 0.21 13.25 -5.58
CA ASP A 99 -0.90 12.29 -5.58
C ASP A 99 -0.58 11.18 -6.60
N LEU A 100 -0.56 9.92 -6.16
CA LEU A 100 -0.31 8.77 -7.03
C LEU A 100 -1.57 8.41 -7.81
N VAL A 101 -1.50 8.53 -9.11
CA VAL A 101 -2.63 8.21 -9.99
C VAL A 101 -2.93 6.72 -9.97
N ASN A 102 -4.21 6.37 -9.76
CA ASN A 102 -4.69 4.97 -9.78
C ASN A 102 -3.91 4.04 -8.83
N PHE A 103 -3.55 4.52 -7.64
CA PHE A 103 -2.66 3.85 -6.69
C PHE A 103 -2.90 2.34 -6.57
N PHE A 104 -4.14 1.91 -6.28
CA PHE A 104 -4.48 0.49 -6.16
C PHE A 104 -4.36 -0.25 -7.50
N ASP A 105 -4.82 0.38 -8.58
CA ASP A 105 -4.82 -0.23 -9.91
C ASP A 105 -3.43 -0.27 -10.55
N SER A 106 -2.47 0.51 -10.05
CA SER A 106 -1.07 0.49 -10.50
C SER A 106 -0.23 -0.61 -9.85
N VAL A 107 -0.67 -1.16 -8.72
CA VAL A 107 0.03 -2.27 -8.06
C VAL A 107 -0.12 -3.55 -8.90
N ARG A 108 1.01 -4.24 -9.11
CA ARG A 108 1.09 -5.53 -9.81
C ARG A 108 1.64 -6.60 -8.87
N LYS A 109 1.46 -7.88 -9.25
CA LYS A 109 1.94 -9.03 -8.47
C LYS A 109 3.42 -8.92 -8.15
N PHE A 110 4.25 -8.54 -9.11
CA PHE A 110 5.71 -8.45 -8.94
C PHE A 110 6.16 -7.43 -7.87
N HIS A 111 5.31 -6.44 -7.53
CA HIS A 111 5.63 -5.51 -6.44
C HIS A 111 5.59 -6.16 -5.04
N VAL A 112 4.90 -7.28 -4.91
CA VAL A 112 4.69 -7.98 -3.63
C VAL A 112 5.23 -9.42 -3.64
N GLU A 113 5.71 -9.91 -4.79
CA GLU A 113 6.37 -11.22 -4.90
C GLU A 113 7.60 -11.27 -3.99
N GLY A 114 7.80 -12.43 -3.36
CA GLY A 114 8.87 -12.61 -2.36
C GLY A 114 8.57 -12.00 -0.97
N ILE A 115 7.52 -11.16 -0.86
CA ILE A 115 7.04 -10.62 0.42
C ILE A 115 5.77 -11.35 0.84
N LEU A 116 4.81 -11.49 -0.07
CA LEU A 116 3.55 -12.20 0.16
C LEU A 116 3.59 -13.59 -0.49
N ASN A 117 2.86 -14.53 0.11
CA ASN A 117 2.68 -15.85 -0.49
C ASN A 117 1.85 -15.74 -1.78
N ASN A 118 2.23 -16.50 -2.82
CA ASN A 118 1.58 -16.46 -4.13
C ASN A 118 0.07 -16.77 -4.05
N THR A 119 -0.35 -17.71 -3.19
CA THR A 119 -1.76 -18.02 -2.98
C THR A 119 -2.53 -16.80 -2.46
N VAL A 120 -1.93 -16.01 -1.55
CA VAL A 120 -2.55 -14.75 -1.06
C VAL A 120 -2.64 -13.73 -2.17
N ILE A 121 -1.56 -13.59 -2.97
CA ILE A 121 -1.53 -12.67 -4.11
C ILE A 121 -2.66 -13.03 -5.08
N ASP A 122 -2.76 -14.29 -5.50
CA ASP A 122 -3.77 -14.74 -6.47
C ASP A 122 -5.19 -14.57 -5.96
N TYR A 123 -5.40 -14.75 -4.66
CA TYR A 123 -6.71 -14.61 -4.05
C TYR A 123 -7.15 -13.15 -3.87
N CYS A 124 -6.21 -12.27 -3.54
CA CYS A 124 -6.47 -10.85 -3.25
C CYS A 124 -6.49 -9.95 -4.49
N PHE A 125 -5.94 -10.43 -5.62
CA PHE A 125 -5.88 -9.65 -6.85
C PHE A 125 -7.09 -9.98 -7.76
N ILE A 126 -7.67 -8.97 -8.36
CA ILE A 126 -8.69 -9.07 -9.41
C ILE A 126 -8.13 -8.37 -10.65
N ASP A 127 -8.14 -9.05 -11.80
CA ASP A 127 -7.59 -8.52 -13.06
C ASP A 127 -6.17 -7.96 -12.88
N GLY A 128 -5.34 -8.67 -12.12
CA GLY A 128 -3.91 -8.38 -11.93
C GLY A 128 -3.58 -7.26 -10.95
N ALA A 129 -4.55 -6.72 -10.19
CA ALA A 129 -4.32 -5.67 -9.22
C ALA A 129 -5.17 -5.82 -7.92
N PRO A 130 -4.72 -5.25 -6.78
CA PRO A 130 -5.54 -5.10 -5.58
C PRO A 130 -6.53 -3.96 -5.81
N ARG A 131 -7.75 -4.28 -6.21
CA ARG A 131 -8.75 -3.30 -6.62
C ARG A 131 -9.32 -2.48 -5.47
N GLN A 132 -9.70 -1.25 -5.75
CA GLN A 132 -10.40 -0.40 -4.79
C GLN A 132 -11.75 -1.04 -4.39
N GLY A 133 -12.01 -1.13 -3.07
CA GLY A 133 -13.20 -1.77 -2.51
C GLY A 133 -12.95 -3.12 -1.85
N LEU A 134 -11.80 -3.76 -2.09
CA LEU A 134 -11.44 -5.00 -1.39
C LEU A 134 -10.84 -4.69 -0.01
N PRO A 135 -11.18 -5.46 1.03
CA PRO A 135 -10.66 -5.24 2.38
C PRO A 135 -9.13 -5.29 2.49
N THR A 136 -8.47 -6.11 1.66
CA THR A 136 -7.03 -6.36 1.69
C THR A 136 -6.22 -5.35 0.89
N SER A 137 -6.83 -4.63 -0.05
CA SER A 137 -6.13 -3.74 -0.98
C SER A 137 -5.33 -2.63 -0.29
N PRO A 138 -5.80 -1.98 0.79
CA PRO A 138 -5.03 -0.97 1.48
C PRO A 138 -3.69 -1.47 2.02
N LEU A 139 -3.67 -2.65 2.66
CA LEU A 139 -2.45 -3.23 3.21
C LEU A 139 -1.51 -3.73 2.10
N ILE A 140 -2.06 -4.37 1.07
CA ILE A 140 -1.27 -4.85 -0.08
C ILE A 140 -0.61 -3.68 -0.80
N ALA A 141 -1.34 -2.61 -1.09
CA ALA A 141 -0.77 -1.42 -1.73
C ALA A 141 0.30 -0.75 -0.87
N THR A 142 0.10 -0.74 0.47
CA THR A 142 1.11 -0.26 1.41
C THR A 142 2.39 -1.11 1.34
N ILE A 143 2.27 -2.44 1.35
CA ILE A 143 3.41 -3.37 1.24
C ILE A 143 4.13 -3.18 -0.10
N ALA A 144 3.39 -3.07 -1.19
CA ALA A 144 3.95 -2.86 -2.54
C ALA A 144 4.80 -1.58 -2.63
N PHE A 145 4.39 -0.52 -1.96
CA PHE A 145 5.05 0.78 -2.03
C PHE A 145 6.28 0.92 -1.11
N LEU A 146 6.55 -0.03 -0.21
CA LEU A 146 7.69 0.04 0.73
C LEU A 146 9.03 0.16 0.03
N LYS A 147 9.19 -0.46 -1.14
CA LYS A 147 10.40 -0.35 -1.95
C LYS A 147 10.61 1.10 -2.43
N CYS A 148 9.55 1.75 -2.87
CA CYS A 148 9.58 3.16 -3.28
C CYS A 148 9.87 4.07 -2.08
N ASP A 149 9.20 3.83 -0.93
CA ASP A 149 9.47 4.57 0.32
C ASP A 149 10.96 4.52 0.70
N LYS A 150 11.56 3.32 0.60
CA LYS A 150 12.99 3.14 0.88
C LYS A 150 13.88 3.89 -0.11
N LEU A 151 13.60 3.79 -1.40
CA LEU A 151 14.34 4.52 -2.44
C LEU A 151 14.29 6.03 -2.21
N ILE A 152 13.13 6.56 -1.84
CA ILE A 152 12.94 7.99 -1.52
C ILE A 152 13.81 8.39 -0.32
N LEU A 153 13.77 7.62 0.77
CA LEU A 153 14.56 7.91 1.97
C LEU A 153 16.06 7.82 1.71
N ASP A 154 16.51 6.79 1.00
CA ASP A 154 17.92 6.60 0.65
C ASP A 154 18.43 7.77 -0.23
N HIS A 155 17.62 8.24 -1.17
CA HIS A 155 17.98 9.38 -2.01
C HIS A 155 18.06 10.68 -1.22
N ILE A 156 17.09 10.98 -0.35
CA ILE A 156 17.12 12.14 0.56
C ILE A 156 18.42 12.13 1.37
N LYS A 157 18.75 10.99 1.95
CA LYS A 157 19.95 10.81 2.77
C LYS A 157 21.23 10.98 1.95
N ASN A 158 21.34 10.30 0.81
CA ASN A 158 22.56 10.30 -0.03
C ASN A 158 22.85 11.68 -0.62
N ASN A 159 21.82 12.46 -0.95
CA ASN A 159 21.97 13.82 -1.48
C ASN A 159 21.96 14.90 -0.40
N LYS A 160 21.95 14.51 0.88
CA LYS A 160 21.95 15.42 2.03
C LYS A 160 20.86 16.50 1.93
N ILE A 161 19.67 16.11 1.48
CA ILE A 161 18.51 16.99 1.39
C ILE A 161 17.92 17.11 2.80
N ASP A 162 17.81 18.34 3.31
CA ASP A 162 17.16 18.63 4.59
C ASP A 162 15.63 18.63 4.37
N ALA A 163 15.06 17.43 4.31
CA ALA A 163 13.63 17.23 4.11
C ALA A 163 13.07 16.09 4.98
N VAL A 164 11.83 16.24 5.39
CA VAL A 164 11.02 15.16 5.95
C VAL A 164 10.07 14.63 4.89
N TYR A 165 9.94 13.32 4.85
CA TYR A 165 9.01 12.60 3.98
C TYR A 165 8.01 11.80 4.82
N THR A 166 6.72 11.90 4.49
CA THR A 166 5.68 11.00 4.98
C THR A 166 4.74 10.62 3.85
N ARG A 167 4.05 9.49 4.01
CA ARG A 167 3.03 9.02 3.07
C ARG A 167 1.71 8.75 3.79
N TYR A 168 0.62 9.15 3.16
CA TYR A 168 -0.73 8.76 3.58
C TYR A 168 -1.48 8.18 2.37
N ALA A 169 -1.53 6.85 2.30
CA ALA A 169 -2.04 6.11 1.13
C ALA A 169 -1.30 6.48 -0.17
N ASP A 170 -1.98 7.19 -1.06
CA ASP A 170 -1.53 7.71 -2.35
C ASP A 170 -0.90 9.11 -2.26
N ASP A 171 -1.02 9.81 -1.13
CA ASP A 171 -0.41 11.13 -0.92
C ASP A 171 1.03 11.00 -0.40
N LEU A 172 2.00 11.49 -1.17
CA LEU A 172 3.40 11.63 -0.78
C LEU A 172 3.66 13.07 -0.37
N ILE A 173 4.07 13.29 0.89
CA ILE A 173 4.23 14.64 1.45
C ILE A 173 5.68 14.87 1.85
N PHE A 174 6.25 15.98 1.35
CA PHE A 174 7.61 16.41 1.66
C PHE A 174 7.60 17.81 2.23
N SER A 175 8.35 18.01 3.34
CA SER A 175 8.60 19.36 3.85
C SER A 175 10.10 19.60 3.97
N PHE A 176 10.55 20.82 3.62
CA PHE A 176 11.94 21.19 3.52
C PHE A 176 12.15 22.69 3.76
N ASN A 177 13.40 23.09 3.99
CA ASN A 177 13.74 24.48 4.31
C ASN A 177 14.35 25.25 3.15
N ASN A 178 14.98 24.56 2.18
CA ASN A 178 15.61 25.19 1.03
C ASN A 178 14.77 24.99 -0.23
N ILE A 179 14.29 26.09 -0.84
CA ILE A 179 13.43 26.04 -2.04
C ILE A 179 14.12 25.36 -3.24
N GLN A 180 15.45 25.36 -3.29
CA GLN A 180 16.21 24.70 -4.36
C GLN A 180 16.07 23.18 -4.32
N ASP A 181 15.70 22.59 -3.18
CA ASP A 181 15.49 21.14 -3.05
C ASP A 181 14.17 20.68 -3.68
N ARG A 182 13.24 21.60 -3.98
CA ARG A 182 11.98 21.28 -4.66
C ARG A 182 12.20 20.49 -5.95
N GLY A 183 13.10 20.96 -6.82
CA GLY A 183 13.39 20.27 -8.10
C GLY A 183 13.98 18.88 -7.91
N LYS A 184 14.88 18.72 -6.92
CA LYS A 184 15.47 17.42 -6.58
C LYS A 184 14.41 16.44 -6.06
N ILE A 185 13.51 16.92 -5.19
CA ILE A 185 12.40 16.10 -4.64
C ILE A 185 11.44 15.68 -5.76
N THR A 186 11.06 16.58 -6.66
CA THR A 186 10.18 16.25 -7.78
C THR A 186 10.81 15.17 -8.67
N PHE A 187 12.07 15.37 -9.09
CA PHE A 187 12.79 14.38 -9.88
C PHE A 187 12.90 13.01 -9.18
N LEU A 188 13.14 13.03 -7.87
CA LEU A 188 13.20 11.81 -7.07
C LEU A 188 11.87 11.04 -7.08
N VAL A 189 10.74 11.74 -6.89
CA VAL A 189 9.42 11.11 -6.87
C VAL A 189 9.14 10.47 -8.23
N ASP A 190 9.39 11.18 -9.33
CA ASP A 190 9.22 10.66 -10.68
C ASP A 190 10.02 9.36 -10.87
N LYS A 191 11.29 9.35 -10.44
CA LYS A 191 12.16 8.17 -10.56
C LYS A 191 11.79 7.01 -9.63
N ALA A 192 11.22 7.27 -8.48
CA ALA A 192 10.85 6.23 -7.52
C ALA A 192 9.50 5.57 -7.87
N THR A 193 8.68 6.22 -8.70
CA THR A 193 7.32 5.78 -9.06
C THR A 193 7.18 5.30 -10.52
N GLU A 194 8.24 5.43 -11.34
CA GLU A 194 8.37 4.76 -12.65
C GLU A 194 8.49 3.23 -12.47
#